data_4b5907fcc48bae9d561c25030260c2d9
#
_entry.id   4b5907fcc48bae9d561c25030260c2d9
#
_cell.length_a   1.000
_cell.length_b   1.000
_cell.length_c   1.000
_cell.angle_alpha   90.00
_cell.angle_beta   90.00
_cell.angle_gamma   90.00
#
_symmetry.space_group_name_H-M   'P 1'
#
loop_
_entity.id
_entity.type
_entity.pdbx_description
1 polymer ?
#
loop_
_entity_poly.entity_id
_entity_poly.type
_entity_poly.pdbx_seq_one_letter_code
_entity_poly.pdbx_strand_id
1 'polypeptide(L)'
;MSLVALSVASPAMATPKGEFAVFADCPVTTASSCIWAKTESGEFTVGKKTVPIEKSIVLQGGLNENEETGAVTFVAAKDGNTLAKVPQKVPGGLSGLVNCTEIKGSGILEKLERGSCEAIFENGVTGVTATTELAAPASQIQISLGNLLSGKGTALQLPVKVHLENPLLGGSCYIGSNSSPIVLPLTTGTTAPPAPNKPIKGNPGKLEFNEEGNLLTITKNSLVNNSFAAPATNGCGGIFEFLIGPIINGQLGVPSTAGHNTAILNGTLKQAGAEVVQEHE
;
A
#
# COMPACT_ATOMS: atom_id res chain seq x y z
N MET A 1 0.36 6.46 -57.44
CA MET A 1 -0.61 6.02 -56.44
C MET A 1 -0.13 6.48 -55.04
N SER A 2 -0.68 7.60 -54.54
CA SER A 2 -0.35 8.10 -53.20
C SER A 2 -1.25 7.42 -52.17
N LEU A 3 -0.65 6.68 -51.26
CA LEU A 3 -1.35 6.13 -50.08
C LEU A 3 -1.53 7.27 -49.07
N VAL A 4 -2.77 7.68 -48.88
CA VAL A 4 -3.17 8.56 -47.76
C VAL A 4 -3.32 7.69 -46.52
N ALA A 5 -2.39 7.81 -45.59
CA ALA A 5 -2.51 7.18 -44.27
C ALA A 5 -3.56 7.97 -43.45
N LEU A 6 -4.75 7.39 -43.25
CA LEU A 6 -5.72 7.90 -42.28
C LEU A 6 -5.16 7.60 -40.86
N SER A 7 -4.70 8.63 -40.20
CA SER A 7 -4.46 8.60 -38.77
C SER A 7 -5.81 8.60 -38.06
N VAL A 8 -6.20 7.45 -37.50
CA VAL A 8 -7.34 7.36 -36.58
C VAL A 8 -6.87 7.97 -35.25
N ALA A 9 -7.23 9.21 -34.99
CA ALA A 9 -7.07 9.82 -33.69
C ALA A 9 -7.99 9.07 -32.71
N SER A 10 -7.41 8.38 -31.72
CA SER A 10 -8.21 7.86 -30.61
C SER A 10 -8.92 9.03 -29.93
N PRO A 11 -10.22 8.94 -29.65
CA PRO A 11 -10.91 9.98 -28.90
C PRO A 11 -10.21 10.14 -27.54
N ALA A 12 -9.77 11.36 -27.23
CA ALA A 12 -9.33 11.69 -25.88
C ALA A 12 -10.54 11.43 -24.98
N MET A 13 -10.40 10.49 -24.02
CA MET A 13 -11.45 10.31 -23.01
C MET A 13 -11.57 11.62 -22.23
N ALA A 14 -12.79 12.14 -22.14
CA ALA A 14 -13.08 13.29 -21.32
C ALA A 14 -12.77 12.94 -19.86
N THR A 15 -12.34 13.91 -19.08
CA THR A 15 -12.03 13.72 -17.65
C THR A 15 -13.11 14.40 -16.81
N PRO A 16 -13.58 13.74 -15.74
CA PRO A 16 -14.58 14.32 -14.85
C PRO A 16 -14.12 15.65 -14.27
N LYS A 17 -15.05 16.58 -14.03
CA LYS A 17 -14.79 17.94 -13.56
C LYS A 17 -15.36 18.18 -12.17
N GLY A 18 -14.99 19.31 -11.58
CA GLY A 18 -15.50 19.73 -10.27
C GLY A 18 -15.12 18.74 -9.17
N GLU A 19 -16.09 18.41 -8.32
CA GLU A 19 -15.90 17.50 -7.20
C GLU A 19 -15.72 16.03 -7.62
N PHE A 20 -16.05 15.68 -8.88
CA PHE A 20 -15.86 14.37 -9.48
C PHE A 20 -14.49 14.20 -10.14
N ALA A 21 -13.65 15.23 -10.23
CA ALA A 21 -12.34 15.18 -10.86
C ALA A 21 -11.40 14.11 -10.27
N VAL A 22 -11.60 13.73 -9.01
CA VAL A 22 -10.83 12.69 -8.32
C VAL A 22 -11.04 11.29 -8.92
N PHE A 23 -12.10 11.09 -9.70
CA PHE A 23 -12.44 9.83 -10.35
C PHE A 23 -11.93 9.74 -11.79
N ALA A 24 -10.95 10.55 -12.18
CA ALA A 24 -10.41 10.57 -13.54
C ALA A 24 -9.99 9.19 -14.06
N ASP A 25 -9.49 8.34 -13.17
CA ASP A 25 -9.03 6.99 -13.50
C ASP A 25 -10.06 5.88 -13.17
N CYS A 26 -11.30 6.25 -12.86
CA CYS A 26 -12.37 5.27 -12.69
C CYS A 26 -12.72 4.60 -14.03
N PRO A 27 -12.82 3.25 -14.07
CA PRO A 27 -13.24 2.53 -15.27
C PRO A 27 -14.77 2.58 -15.45
N VAL A 28 -15.34 3.77 -15.69
CA VAL A 28 -16.79 4.06 -15.72
C VAL A 28 -17.59 3.15 -16.66
N THR A 29 -16.97 2.60 -17.72
CA THR A 29 -17.65 1.69 -18.68
C THR A 29 -17.76 0.26 -18.18
N THR A 30 -17.02 -0.13 -17.14
CA THR A 30 -16.96 -1.53 -16.65
C THR A 30 -17.22 -1.63 -15.14
N ALA A 31 -17.39 -0.52 -14.45
CA ALA A 31 -17.72 -0.46 -13.04
C ALA A 31 -19.12 0.12 -12.82
N SER A 32 -19.80 -0.34 -11.77
CA SER A 32 -21.10 0.21 -11.33
C SER A 32 -20.92 1.50 -10.52
N SER A 33 -19.80 1.62 -9.80
CA SER A 33 -19.46 2.83 -9.05
C SER A 33 -17.96 3.08 -9.07
N CYS A 34 -17.58 4.33 -8.86
CA CYS A 34 -16.22 4.83 -8.75
C CYS A 34 -15.83 4.99 -7.29
N ILE A 35 -14.61 4.60 -6.95
CA ILE A 35 -14.06 4.79 -5.61
C ILE A 35 -12.69 5.45 -5.67
N TRP A 36 -12.47 6.37 -4.74
CA TRP A 36 -11.21 7.06 -4.52
C TRP A 36 -10.98 7.20 -3.01
N ALA A 37 -9.88 6.65 -2.52
CA ALA A 37 -9.50 6.72 -1.12
C ALA A 37 -8.08 7.27 -1.01
N LYS A 38 -7.92 8.36 -0.25
CA LYS A 38 -6.64 9.02 -0.03
C LYS A 38 -6.21 8.81 1.43
N THR A 39 -5.11 8.13 1.64
CA THR A 39 -4.41 8.12 2.92
C THR A 39 -3.52 9.35 3.00
N GLU A 40 -3.75 10.20 3.98
CA GLU A 40 -3.09 11.49 4.15
C GLU A 40 -2.00 11.46 5.21
N SER A 41 -2.13 10.56 6.18
CA SER A 41 -1.17 10.38 7.28
C SER A 41 -1.34 9.01 7.92
N GLY A 42 -0.46 8.69 8.84
CA GLY A 42 -0.43 7.44 9.57
C GLY A 42 0.94 6.82 9.58
N GLU A 43 1.01 5.52 9.77
CA GLU A 43 2.28 4.80 9.83
C GLU A 43 2.12 3.34 9.42
N PHE A 44 3.22 2.77 8.96
CA PHE A 44 3.32 1.36 8.64
C PHE A 44 4.54 0.78 9.36
N THR A 45 4.29 -0.06 10.36
CA THR A 45 5.33 -0.76 11.12
C THR A 45 5.41 -2.20 10.66
N VAL A 46 6.60 -2.63 10.28
CA VAL A 46 6.93 -4.02 9.97
C VAL A 46 8.10 -4.45 10.85
N GLY A 47 7.85 -5.44 11.71
CA GLY A 47 8.83 -5.91 12.68
C GLY A 47 9.34 -4.79 13.58
N LYS A 48 10.60 -4.40 13.37
CA LYS A 48 11.29 -3.38 14.19
C LYS A 48 11.25 -1.96 13.59
N LYS A 49 10.70 -1.79 12.39
CA LYS A 49 10.78 -0.51 11.66
C LYS A 49 9.42 0.10 11.41
N THR A 50 9.31 1.39 11.73
CA THR A 50 8.12 2.20 11.48
C THR A 50 8.44 3.25 10.43
N VAL A 51 7.60 3.31 9.40
CA VAL A 51 7.66 4.30 8.33
C VAL A 51 6.42 5.19 8.42
N PRO A 52 6.56 6.48 8.69
CA PRO A 52 5.44 7.41 8.68
C PRO A 52 4.96 7.64 7.23
N ILE A 53 3.67 7.87 7.08
CA ILE A 53 3.08 8.28 5.81
C ILE A 53 3.15 9.82 5.73
N GLU A 54 4.18 10.32 5.06
CA GLU A 54 4.42 11.75 4.87
C GLU A 54 3.84 12.28 3.55
N LYS A 55 3.77 11.41 2.55
CA LYS A 55 3.19 11.71 1.24
C LYS A 55 1.93 10.89 1.05
N SER A 56 0.85 11.55 0.66
CA SER A 56 -0.44 10.89 0.48
C SER A 56 -0.38 9.73 -0.52
N ILE A 57 -1.06 8.64 -0.19
CA ILE A 57 -1.21 7.45 -1.04
C ILE A 57 -2.67 7.34 -1.46
N VAL A 58 -2.92 7.10 -2.74
CA VAL A 58 -4.28 6.96 -3.29
C VAL A 58 -4.54 5.51 -3.68
N LEU A 59 -5.69 4.99 -3.27
CA LEU A 59 -6.31 3.77 -3.78
C LEU A 59 -7.52 4.20 -4.60
N GLN A 60 -7.57 3.82 -5.87
CA GLN A 60 -8.61 4.25 -6.80
C GLN A 60 -8.99 3.16 -7.78
N GLY A 61 -10.19 3.27 -8.35
CA GLY A 61 -10.72 2.34 -9.34
C GLY A 61 -12.24 2.34 -9.36
N GLY A 62 -12.81 1.19 -9.69
CA GLY A 62 -14.24 0.96 -9.69
C GLY A 62 -14.66 -0.16 -8.76
N LEU A 63 -15.95 -0.23 -8.50
CA LEU A 63 -16.59 -1.33 -7.78
C LEU A 63 -17.74 -1.88 -8.62
N ASN A 64 -17.87 -3.21 -8.65
CA ASN A 64 -19.05 -3.90 -9.12
C ASN A 64 -19.67 -4.65 -7.97
N GLU A 65 -20.95 -4.42 -7.73
CA GLU A 65 -21.74 -5.15 -6.76
C GLU A 65 -22.61 -6.18 -7.48
N ASN A 66 -22.56 -7.41 -7.04
CA ASN A 66 -23.46 -8.45 -7.51
C ASN A 66 -24.78 -8.29 -6.76
N GLU A 67 -25.85 -7.96 -7.48
CA GLU A 67 -27.18 -7.68 -6.92
C GLU A 67 -27.79 -8.87 -6.17
N GLU A 68 -27.47 -10.11 -6.59
CA GLU A 68 -28.02 -11.32 -5.98
C GLU A 68 -27.31 -11.70 -4.68
N THR A 69 -25.98 -11.48 -4.61
CA THR A 69 -25.15 -11.93 -3.48
C THR A 69 -24.67 -10.79 -2.59
N GLY A 70 -24.78 -9.53 -3.04
CA GLY A 70 -24.18 -8.36 -2.39
C GLY A 70 -22.63 -8.37 -2.40
N ALA A 71 -22.02 -9.27 -3.17
CA ALA A 71 -20.57 -9.35 -3.26
C ALA A 71 -20.00 -8.19 -4.06
N VAL A 72 -19.01 -7.49 -3.49
CA VAL A 72 -18.33 -6.37 -4.13
C VAL A 72 -17.01 -6.83 -4.73
N THR A 73 -16.80 -6.55 -6.02
CA THR A 73 -15.55 -6.81 -6.74
C THR A 73 -14.88 -5.49 -7.10
N PHE A 74 -13.60 -5.36 -6.76
CA PHE A 74 -12.81 -4.18 -7.11
C PHE A 74 -12.34 -4.26 -8.57
N VAL A 75 -12.53 -3.17 -9.32
CA VAL A 75 -12.09 -3.02 -10.72
C VAL A 75 -10.90 -2.08 -10.76
N ALA A 76 -9.83 -2.49 -11.46
CA ALA A 76 -8.60 -1.71 -11.55
C ALA A 76 -8.82 -0.34 -12.19
N ALA A 77 -8.06 0.66 -11.77
CA ALA A 77 -8.02 1.98 -12.39
C ALA A 77 -7.61 1.91 -13.86
N LYS A 78 -8.14 2.83 -14.70
CA LYS A 78 -7.88 2.89 -16.15
C LYS A 78 -6.40 3.03 -16.48
N ASP A 79 -5.68 3.81 -15.70
CA ASP A 79 -4.24 4.05 -15.85
C ASP A 79 -3.35 2.89 -15.34
N GLY A 80 -3.96 1.84 -14.76
CA GLY A 80 -3.27 0.72 -14.12
C GLY A 80 -2.68 1.06 -12.74
N ASN A 81 -2.85 2.29 -12.25
CA ASN A 81 -2.32 2.76 -10.97
C ASN A 81 -3.38 2.71 -9.87
N THR A 82 -3.95 1.53 -9.64
CA THR A 82 -4.99 1.31 -8.64
C THR A 82 -4.54 1.68 -7.23
N LEU A 83 -3.32 1.33 -6.84
CA LEU A 83 -2.65 1.81 -5.63
C LEU A 83 -1.46 2.65 -6.04
N ALA A 84 -1.49 3.95 -5.74
CA ALA A 84 -0.44 4.88 -6.12
C ALA A 84 0.90 4.52 -5.47
N LYS A 85 1.92 4.34 -6.30
CA LYS A 85 3.29 4.01 -5.88
C LYS A 85 4.02 5.26 -5.40
N VAL A 86 3.78 5.63 -4.15
CA VAL A 86 4.34 6.85 -3.54
C VAL A 86 5.43 6.47 -2.55
N PRO A 87 6.72 6.77 -2.86
CA PRO A 87 7.83 6.48 -1.97
C PRO A 87 7.74 7.28 -0.67
N GLN A 88 7.74 6.57 0.46
CA GLN A 88 7.84 7.13 1.81
C GLN A 88 9.28 7.02 2.29
N LYS A 89 9.77 8.05 2.99
CA LYS A 89 11.13 8.04 3.53
C LYS A 89 11.22 7.11 4.74
N VAL A 90 12.17 6.18 4.71
CA VAL A 90 12.46 5.32 5.86
C VAL A 90 13.33 6.09 6.86
N PRO A 91 12.88 6.30 8.10
CA PRO A 91 13.68 7.01 9.11
C PRO A 91 15.01 6.30 9.38
N GLY A 92 16.10 7.08 9.36
CA GLY A 92 17.46 6.57 9.56
C GLY A 92 18.09 5.95 8.29
N GLY A 93 17.36 5.82 7.19
CA GLY A 93 17.89 5.25 5.94
C GLY A 93 18.57 3.91 6.14
N LEU A 94 19.67 3.65 5.43
CA LEU A 94 20.46 2.43 5.59
C LEU A 94 21.04 2.28 6.99
N SER A 95 21.48 3.34 7.63
CA SER A 95 21.97 3.31 9.02
C SER A 95 20.90 2.85 10.00
N GLY A 96 19.65 3.18 9.74
CA GLY A 96 18.51 2.70 10.52
C GLY A 96 18.03 1.30 10.12
N LEU A 97 18.33 0.83 8.93
CA LEU A 97 18.02 -0.53 8.47
C LEU A 97 19.13 -1.53 8.79
N VAL A 98 20.40 -1.07 8.81
CA VAL A 98 21.57 -1.94 8.98
C VAL A 98 22.49 -1.32 10.02
N ASN A 99 22.59 -1.98 11.18
CA ASN A 99 23.56 -1.63 12.20
C ASN A 99 24.65 -2.70 12.26
N CYS A 100 25.76 -2.45 11.59
CA CYS A 100 26.88 -3.39 11.50
C CYS A 100 27.50 -3.73 12.86
N THR A 101 27.35 -2.86 13.86
CA THR A 101 27.87 -3.09 15.21
C THR A 101 27.08 -4.12 16.00
N GLU A 102 25.85 -4.44 15.58
CA GLU A 102 25.02 -5.48 16.21
C GLU A 102 25.37 -6.88 15.78
N ILE A 103 26.18 -7.07 14.75
CA ILE A 103 26.73 -8.36 14.35
C ILE A 103 27.74 -8.81 15.41
N LYS A 104 27.26 -9.61 16.38
CA LYS A 104 28.05 -10.09 17.52
C LYS A 104 28.71 -11.42 17.14
N GLY A 105 29.99 -11.55 17.50
CA GLY A 105 30.79 -12.76 17.31
C GLY A 105 32.24 -12.43 16.98
N SER A 106 33.13 -13.38 17.20
CA SER A 106 34.58 -13.27 16.95
C SER A 106 35.08 -14.28 15.89
N GLY A 107 34.17 -15.06 15.33
CA GLY A 107 34.46 -16.06 14.31
C GLY A 107 34.83 -15.43 12.97
N ILE A 108 35.31 -16.26 12.04
CA ILE A 108 35.71 -15.78 10.68
C ILE A 108 34.47 -15.33 9.87
N LEU A 109 33.37 -16.03 10.01
CA LEU A 109 32.10 -15.67 9.34
C LEU A 109 31.56 -14.33 9.83
N GLU A 110 31.49 -14.12 11.14
CA GLU A 110 31.02 -12.88 11.74
C GLU A 110 31.93 -11.68 11.42
N LYS A 111 33.26 -11.92 11.32
CA LYS A 111 34.20 -10.89 10.86
C LYS A 111 34.00 -10.54 9.39
N LEU A 112 33.74 -11.55 8.56
CA LEU A 112 33.46 -11.37 7.12
C LEU A 112 32.12 -10.64 6.92
N GLU A 113 31.09 -11.05 7.67
CA GLU A 113 29.77 -10.39 7.64
C GLU A 113 29.84 -8.95 8.11
N ARG A 114 30.56 -8.66 9.21
CA ARG A 114 30.77 -7.30 9.70
C ARG A 114 31.58 -6.47 8.71
N GLY A 115 32.68 -6.99 8.20
CA GLY A 115 33.51 -6.30 7.21
C GLY A 115 32.77 -6.02 5.93
N SER A 116 31.93 -6.94 5.44
CA SER A 116 31.07 -6.75 4.30
C SER A 116 29.97 -5.73 4.58
N CYS A 117 29.36 -5.79 5.77
CA CYS A 117 28.37 -4.82 6.22
C CYS A 117 28.94 -3.41 6.27
N GLU A 118 30.09 -3.20 6.92
CA GLU A 118 30.78 -1.91 7.02
C GLU A 118 31.17 -1.37 5.65
N ALA A 119 31.69 -2.20 4.78
CA ALA A 119 32.09 -1.80 3.43
C ALA A 119 30.89 -1.38 2.56
N ILE A 120 29.75 -2.03 2.70
CA ILE A 120 28.55 -1.78 1.90
C ILE A 120 27.71 -0.62 2.49
N PHE A 121 27.57 -0.53 3.80
CA PHE A 121 26.58 0.32 4.46
C PHE A 121 27.14 1.54 5.18
N GLU A 122 28.42 1.56 5.58
CA GLU A 122 29.01 2.74 6.23
C GLU A 122 29.54 3.80 5.25
N ASN A 123 29.78 3.44 4.00
CA ASN A 123 30.35 4.33 2.97
C ASN A 123 29.35 5.21 2.20
N GLY A 124 28.16 5.47 2.75
CA GLY A 124 27.57 6.77 2.52
C GLY A 124 26.55 6.96 1.39
N VAL A 125 25.70 5.98 1.03
CA VAL A 125 24.45 6.30 0.30
C VAL A 125 23.27 6.07 1.23
N THR A 126 22.82 7.12 1.91
CA THR A 126 22.10 7.03 3.19
C THR A 126 20.58 7.07 3.11
N GLY A 127 19.98 7.14 1.93
CA GLY A 127 18.53 7.25 1.81
C GLY A 127 17.88 5.92 1.42
N VAL A 128 16.88 5.48 2.17
CA VAL A 128 15.99 4.38 1.78
C VAL A 128 14.58 4.92 1.66
N THR A 129 13.88 4.57 0.58
CA THR A 129 12.45 4.77 0.47
C THR A 129 11.72 3.42 0.46
N ALA A 130 10.51 3.45 1.00
CA ALA A 130 9.60 2.31 1.02
C ALA A 130 8.35 2.66 0.22
N THR A 131 8.09 1.89 -0.83
CA THR A 131 6.92 2.07 -1.70
C THR A 131 5.99 0.87 -1.54
N THR A 132 4.74 1.11 -1.15
CA THR A 132 3.73 0.05 -1.07
C THR A 132 3.16 -0.20 -2.46
N GLU A 133 3.15 -1.46 -2.88
CA GLU A 133 2.61 -1.92 -4.16
C GLU A 133 1.59 -3.03 -3.94
N LEU A 134 0.59 -3.14 -4.83
CA LEU A 134 -0.27 -4.32 -4.85
C LEU A 134 0.57 -5.56 -5.20
N ALA A 135 0.38 -6.62 -4.43
CA ALA A 135 1.01 -7.91 -4.66
C ALA A 135 0.08 -8.89 -5.43
N ALA A 136 -1.15 -8.47 -5.70
CA ALA A 136 -2.17 -9.25 -6.39
C ALA A 136 -3.01 -8.35 -7.31
N PRO A 137 -3.77 -8.92 -8.27
CA PRO A 137 -4.72 -8.17 -9.08
C PRO A 137 -5.73 -7.39 -8.22
N ALA A 138 -6.22 -6.26 -8.75
CA ALA A 138 -7.18 -5.40 -8.04
C ALA A 138 -8.45 -6.14 -7.60
N SER A 139 -8.88 -7.16 -8.35
CA SER A 139 -10.02 -8.01 -7.99
C SER A 139 -9.87 -8.78 -6.67
N GLN A 140 -8.67 -8.86 -6.11
CA GLN A 140 -8.42 -9.45 -4.79
C GLN A 140 -8.48 -8.42 -3.65
N ILE A 141 -8.64 -7.14 -3.96
CA ILE A 141 -8.95 -6.11 -2.97
C ILE A 141 -10.39 -6.34 -2.51
N GLN A 142 -10.60 -6.43 -1.20
CA GLN A 142 -11.94 -6.54 -0.64
C GLN A 142 -12.27 -5.23 0.09
N ILE A 143 -13.44 -4.68 -0.16
CA ILE A 143 -13.91 -3.47 0.49
C ILE A 143 -15.36 -3.65 0.95
N SER A 144 -15.66 -3.16 2.13
CA SER A 144 -17.00 -3.13 2.70
C SER A 144 -17.26 -1.79 3.36
N LEU A 145 -18.07 -0.95 2.72
CA LEU A 145 -18.49 0.34 3.29
C LEU A 145 -19.33 0.16 4.56
N GLY A 146 -20.13 -0.90 4.62
CA GLY A 146 -20.89 -1.23 5.83
C GLY A 146 -19.99 -1.49 7.03
N ASN A 147 -18.91 -2.26 6.84
CA ASN A 147 -17.91 -2.49 7.88
C ASN A 147 -17.12 -1.22 8.22
N LEU A 148 -16.79 -0.41 7.22
CA LEU A 148 -16.11 0.87 7.43
C LEU A 148 -16.93 1.80 8.32
N LEU A 149 -18.22 1.95 8.03
CA LEU A 149 -19.12 2.83 8.78
C LEU A 149 -19.51 2.27 10.16
N SER A 150 -19.69 0.96 10.26
CA SER A 150 -20.10 0.33 11.53
C SER A 150 -18.95 0.08 12.50
N GLY A 151 -17.70 0.08 12.01
CA GLY A 151 -16.52 -0.34 12.77
C GLY A 151 -16.52 -1.82 13.13
N LYS A 152 -17.23 -2.66 12.37
CA LYS A 152 -17.32 -4.11 12.61
C LYS A 152 -16.69 -4.88 11.45
N GLY A 153 -15.78 -5.79 11.78
CA GLY A 153 -15.13 -6.63 10.77
C GLY A 153 -14.10 -5.87 9.91
N THR A 154 -13.69 -6.50 8.81
CA THR A 154 -12.73 -5.93 7.86
C THR A 154 -13.43 -4.95 6.93
N ALA A 155 -12.99 -3.70 6.92
CA ALA A 155 -13.49 -2.65 6.04
C ALA A 155 -12.75 -2.63 4.70
N LEU A 156 -11.44 -2.90 4.73
CA LEU A 156 -10.59 -2.96 3.54
C LEU A 156 -9.54 -4.05 3.72
N GLN A 157 -9.43 -4.98 2.77
CA GLN A 157 -8.34 -5.95 2.73
C GLN A 157 -7.47 -5.70 1.51
N LEU A 158 -6.19 -5.45 1.76
CA LEU A 158 -5.18 -5.17 0.75
C LEU A 158 -4.07 -6.23 0.77
N PRO A 159 -3.88 -6.99 -0.32
CA PRO A 159 -2.68 -7.79 -0.53
C PRO A 159 -1.56 -6.90 -1.09
N VAL A 160 -0.55 -6.62 -0.29
CA VAL A 160 0.54 -5.70 -0.66
C VAL A 160 1.92 -6.34 -0.48
N LYS A 161 2.91 -5.72 -1.11
CA LYS A 161 4.34 -5.89 -0.88
C LYS A 161 4.97 -4.51 -0.73
N VAL A 162 6.11 -4.41 -0.07
CA VAL A 162 6.81 -3.15 0.13
C VAL A 162 8.13 -3.17 -0.61
N HIS A 163 8.29 -2.32 -1.61
CA HIS A 163 9.53 -2.10 -2.34
C HIS A 163 10.47 -1.20 -1.53
N LEU A 164 11.66 -1.68 -1.24
CA LEU A 164 12.70 -0.91 -0.58
C LEU A 164 13.70 -0.43 -1.63
N GLU A 165 13.79 0.88 -1.82
CA GLU A 165 14.61 1.49 -2.86
C GLU A 165 15.83 2.18 -2.26
N ASN A 166 16.98 1.68 -2.65
CA ASN A 166 18.30 2.27 -2.42
C ASN A 166 19.30 1.61 -3.40
N PRO A 167 20.29 2.33 -3.93
CA PRO A 167 21.26 1.77 -4.88
C PRO A 167 21.97 0.50 -4.41
N LEU A 168 22.20 0.35 -3.11
CA LEU A 168 22.88 -0.83 -2.53
C LEU A 168 21.95 -2.02 -2.32
N LEU A 169 20.64 -1.78 -2.25
CA LEU A 169 19.64 -2.86 -2.08
C LEU A 169 19.30 -3.53 -3.43
N GLY A 170 19.64 -2.90 -4.53
CA GLY A 170 19.25 -3.33 -5.87
C GLY A 170 17.80 -2.93 -6.21
N GLY A 171 17.42 -3.13 -7.48
CA GLY A 171 16.10 -2.71 -7.98
C GLY A 171 14.93 -3.66 -7.65
N SER A 172 15.16 -4.72 -6.91
CA SER A 172 14.18 -5.79 -6.66
C SER A 172 14.05 -6.17 -5.18
N CYS A 173 14.41 -5.25 -4.27
CA CYS A 173 14.36 -5.51 -2.84
C CYS A 173 12.93 -5.29 -2.31
N TYR A 174 12.23 -6.35 -1.94
CA TYR A 174 10.86 -6.29 -1.44
C TYR A 174 10.71 -6.97 -0.07
N ILE A 175 9.83 -6.45 0.78
CA ILE A 175 9.25 -7.22 1.89
C ILE A 175 7.97 -7.85 1.34
N GLY A 176 7.91 -9.18 1.37
CA GLY A 176 6.86 -9.94 0.69
C GLY A 176 7.04 -10.01 -0.83
N SER A 177 6.12 -10.69 -1.49
CA SER A 177 6.12 -10.90 -2.94
C SER A 177 4.70 -11.16 -3.45
N ASN A 178 4.52 -11.32 -4.76
CA ASN A 178 3.22 -11.68 -5.33
C ASN A 178 2.74 -13.07 -4.86
N SER A 179 3.66 -13.99 -4.58
CA SER A 179 3.34 -15.34 -4.06
C SER A 179 3.26 -15.40 -2.53
N SER A 180 3.79 -14.40 -1.83
CA SER A 180 3.77 -14.29 -0.37
C SER A 180 3.51 -12.83 0.03
N PRO A 181 2.29 -12.32 -0.16
CA PRO A 181 1.94 -10.93 0.13
C PRO A 181 1.85 -10.67 1.63
N ILE A 182 1.96 -9.40 2.00
CA ILE A 182 1.46 -8.89 3.27
C ILE A 182 -0.04 -8.66 3.08
N VAL A 183 -0.88 -9.42 3.77
CA VAL A 183 -2.33 -9.22 3.72
C VAL A 183 -2.74 -8.31 4.86
N LEU A 184 -3.34 -7.16 4.53
CA LEU A 184 -3.76 -6.14 5.49
C LEU A 184 -5.29 -6.12 5.63
N PRO A 185 -5.89 -6.83 6.61
CA PRO A 185 -7.32 -6.74 6.92
C PRO A 185 -7.58 -5.55 7.84
N LEU A 186 -7.80 -4.38 7.25
CA LEU A 186 -7.97 -3.11 7.95
C LEU A 186 -9.40 -2.90 8.44
N THR A 187 -9.55 -2.32 9.62
CA THR A 187 -10.85 -1.99 10.23
C THR A 187 -10.87 -0.55 10.75
N THR A 188 -12.05 0.03 10.85
CA THR A 188 -12.30 1.29 11.59
C THR A 188 -12.72 1.03 13.05
N GLY A 189 -12.91 -0.22 13.41
CA GLY A 189 -13.22 -0.68 14.77
C GLY A 189 -11.99 -0.87 15.65
N THR A 190 -12.14 -1.70 16.67
CA THR A 190 -11.06 -2.08 17.58
C THR A 190 -10.45 -3.40 17.13
N THR A 191 -9.13 -3.44 17.01
CA THR A 191 -8.38 -4.65 16.65
C THR A 191 -8.27 -5.62 17.82
N ALA A 192 -7.97 -6.89 17.52
CA ALA A 192 -7.71 -7.93 18.51
C ALA A 192 -6.40 -8.66 18.16
N PRO A 193 -5.24 -7.99 18.31
CA PRO A 193 -3.96 -8.58 17.96
C PRO A 193 -3.52 -9.62 18.99
N PRO A 194 -2.68 -10.60 18.57
CA PRO A 194 -1.91 -11.38 19.52
C PRO A 194 -0.85 -10.51 20.21
N ALA A 195 -0.37 -10.97 21.37
CA ALA A 195 0.75 -10.32 22.06
C ALA A 195 2.01 -10.33 21.16
N PRO A 196 2.89 -9.32 21.30
CA PRO A 196 2.93 -8.24 22.29
C PRO A 196 2.05 -7.01 21.96
N ASN A 197 1.49 -6.92 20.75
CA ASN A 197 0.64 -5.79 20.38
C ASN A 197 -0.59 -5.70 21.30
N LYS A 198 -1.03 -4.47 21.56
CA LYS A 198 -2.27 -4.19 22.26
C LYS A 198 -3.34 -3.76 21.24
N PRO A 199 -4.65 -3.96 21.56
CA PRO A 199 -5.72 -3.45 20.72
C PRO A 199 -5.56 -1.95 20.42
N ILE A 200 -5.76 -1.58 19.15
CA ILE A 200 -5.87 -0.19 18.69
C ILE A 200 -7.25 0.02 18.09
N LYS A 201 -7.72 1.26 18.10
CA LYS A 201 -9.05 1.61 17.59
C LYS A 201 -8.91 2.54 16.39
N GLY A 202 -9.56 2.18 15.29
CA GLY A 202 -9.75 3.06 14.14
C GLY A 202 -10.90 4.05 14.35
N ASN A 203 -11.30 4.70 13.26
CA ASN A 203 -12.39 5.67 13.25
C ASN A 203 -13.16 5.56 11.92
N PRO A 204 -14.48 5.38 11.93
CA PRO A 204 -15.30 5.40 10.71
C PRO A 204 -15.22 6.73 9.94
N GLY A 205 -14.92 7.84 10.64
CA GLY A 205 -14.93 9.17 10.05
C GLY A 205 -16.32 9.81 10.05
N LYS A 206 -16.45 10.89 9.26
CA LYS A 206 -17.69 11.62 9.06
C LYS A 206 -18.21 11.39 7.65
N LEU A 207 -19.40 10.81 7.54
CA LEU A 207 -20.11 10.60 6.29
C LEU A 207 -20.87 11.87 5.92
N GLU A 208 -20.71 12.31 4.69
CA GLU A 208 -21.41 13.46 4.09
C GLU A 208 -21.78 13.13 2.64
N PHE A 209 -22.84 13.73 2.16
CA PHE A 209 -23.21 13.74 0.74
C PHE A 209 -23.11 15.18 0.21
N ASN A 210 -22.83 15.32 -1.09
CA ASN A 210 -22.95 16.62 -1.73
C ASN A 210 -24.42 17.05 -1.80
N GLU A 211 -24.68 18.28 -2.29
CA GLU A 211 -26.02 18.87 -2.35
C GLU A 211 -26.99 18.03 -3.19
N GLU A 212 -26.50 17.36 -4.23
CA GLU A 212 -27.29 16.51 -5.12
C GLU A 212 -27.51 15.09 -4.56
N GLY A 213 -26.79 14.71 -3.50
CA GLY A 213 -26.89 13.40 -2.87
C GLY A 213 -26.24 12.27 -3.67
N ASN A 214 -25.45 12.58 -4.71
CA ASN A 214 -24.89 11.63 -5.66
C ASN A 214 -23.36 11.37 -5.46
N LEU A 215 -22.70 12.13 -4.56
CA LEU A 215 -21.32 11.93 -4.14
C LEU A 215 -21.26 11.69 -2.62
N LEU A 216 -20.87 10.49 -2.24
CA LEU A 216 -20.57 10.11 -0.87
C LEU A 216 -19.13 10.48 -0.53
N THR A 217 -18.91 11.16 0.59
CA THR A 217 -17.59 11.49 1.13
C THR A 217 -17.49 11.06 2.59
N ILE A 218 -16.44 10.33 2.95
CA ILE A 218 -16.13 9.96 4.34
C ILE A 218 -14.79 10.60 4.69
N THR A 219 -14.84 11.66 5.51
CA THR A 219 -13.65 12.40 5.94
C THR A 219 -13.16 11.91 7.30
N LYS A 220 -11.84 12.08 7.56
CA LYS A 220 -11.22 11.77 8.85
C LYS A 220 -11.45 10.32 9.31
N ASN A 221 -11.56 9.39 8.36
CA ASN A 221 -11.54 7.97 8.69
C ASN A 221 -10.12 7.52 9.09
N SER A 222 -10.06 6.48 9.91
CA SER A 222 -8.81 5.82 10.30
C SER A 222 -8.99 4.32 10.21
N LEU A 223 -8.34 3.73 9.23
CA LEU A 223 -8.26 2.30 9.01
C LEU A 223 -7.03 1.75 9.73
N VAL A 224 -7.21 0.74 10.58
CA VAL A 224 -6.13 0.21 11.40
C VAL A 224 -6.08 -1.32 11.35
N ASN A 225 -4.88 -1.86 11.46
CA ASN A 225 -4.65 -3.27 11.77
C ASN A 225 -3.28 -3.45 12.44
N ASN A 226 -3.19 -4.36 13.41
CA ASN A 226 -1.94 -4.75 14.05
C ASN A 226 -1.90 -6.25 14.38
N SER A 227 -2.61 -7.04 13.56
CA SER A 227 -2.71 -8.50 13.67
C SER A 227 -2.16 -9.23 12.46
N PHE A 228 -1.54 -8.52 11.49
CA PHE A 228 -0.97 -9.13 10.29
C PHE A 228 0.45 -9.62 10.50
N ALA A 229 0.87 -10.58 9.67
CA ALA A 229 2.25 -11.04 9.56
C ALA A 229 2.94 -10.41 8.34
N ALA A 230 4.25 -10.27 8.38
CA ALA A 230 5.04 -9.83 7.25
C ALA A 230 6.08 -10.90 6.88
N PRO A 231 6.17 -11.29 5.60
CA PRO A 231 7.17 -12.23 5.11
C PRO A 231 8.60 -11.68 5.20
N ALA A 232 9.58 -12.54 4.94
CA ALA A 232 10.96 -12.12 4.75
C ALA A 232 11.13 -11.20 3.52
N THR A 233 12.28 -10.55 3.44
CA THR A 233 12.68 -9.83 2.23
C THR A 233 13.02 -10.80 1.11
N ASN A 234 12.91 -10.30 -0.11
CA ASN A 234 13.17 -11.02 -1.35
C ASN A 234 13.88 -10.08 -2.34
N GLY A 235 14.89 -10.58 -3.05
CA GLY A 235 15.61 -9.85 -4.09
C GLY A 235 16.55 -8.74 -3.61
N CYS A 236 16.80 -8.63 -2.30
CA CYS A 236 17.65 -7.58 -1.73
C CYS A 236 19.13 -7.87 -1.98
N GLY A 237 19.86 -6.94 -2.58
CA GLY A 237 21.28 -7.07 -2.90
C GLY A 237 21.57 -7.76 -4.24
N GLY A 238 20.54 -8.07 -5.05
CA GLY A 238 20.70 -8.69 -6.36
C GLY A 238 21.48 -10.01 -6.29
N ILE A 239 22.61 -10.10 -6.98
CA ILE A 239 23.44 -11.33 -6.96
C ILE A 239 24.05 -11.66 -5.60
N PHE A 240 24.04 -10.72 -4.67
CA PHE A 240 24.51 -10.89 -3.28
C PHE A 240 23.35 -11.09 -2.29
N GLU A 241 22.15 -11.45 -2.75
CA GLU A 241 20.96 -11.66 -1.91
C GLU A 241 21.22 -12.65 -0.77
N PHE A 242 22.03 -13.70 -1.00
CA PHE A 242 22.39 -14.71 0.02
C PHE A 242 23.16 -14.11 1.22
N LEU A 243 23.82 -12.96 1.04
CA LEU A 243 24.53 -12.23 2.12
C LEU A 243 23.66 -11.07 2.66
N ILE A 244 23.07 -10.28 1.78
CA ILE A 244 22.37 -9.04 2.12
C ILE A 244 20.98 -9.32 2.68
N GLY A 245 20.26 -10.28 2.12
CA GLY A 245 18.91 -10.65 2.55
C GLY A 245 18.83 -10.99 4.04
N PRO A 246 19.65 -11.88 4.60
CA PRO A 246 19.67 -12.18 6.04
C PRO A 246 19.98 -10.96 6.91
N ILE A 247 20.88 -10.07 6.48
CA ILE A 247 21.22 -8.84 7.21
C ILE A 247 19.99 -7.92 7.28
N ILE A 248 19.37 -7.65 6.14
CA ILE A 248 18.17 -6.83 6.07
C ILE A 248 17.02 -7.44 6.89
N ASN A 249 16.80 -8.75 6.77
CA ASN A 249 15.80 -9.47 7.57
C ASN A 249 16.02 -9.30 9.08
N GLY A 250 17.25 -9.43 9.54
CA GLY A 250 17.60 -9.26 10.96
C GLY A 250 17.36 -7.85 11.46
N GLN A 251 17.68 -6.85 10.64
CA GLN A 251 17.52 -5.43 10.98
C GLN A 251 16.06 -4.99 10.95
N LEU A 252 15.30 -5.45 9.95
CA LEU A 252 13.86 -5.21 9.87
C LEU A 252 13.08 -6.02 10.91
N GLY A 253 13.63 -7.14 11.37
CA GLY A 253 12.92 -8.10 12.20
C GLY A 253 11.87 -8.87 11.40
N VAL A 254 12.19 -9.25 10.17
CA VAL A 254 11.34 -10.08 9.31
C VAL A 254 12.01 -11.43 9.00
N PRO A 255 11.23 -12.52 8.75
CA PRO A 255 9.76 -12.54 8.80
C PRO A 255 9.23 -12.22 10.19
N SER A 256 8.15 -11.47 10.28
CA SER A 256 7.51 -11.11 11.54
C SER A 256 6.11 -11.69 11.64
N THR A 257 5.82 -12.28 12.80
CA THR A 257 4.49 -12.86 13.09
C THR A 257 3.48 -11.77 13.41
N ALA A 258 2.20 -12.12 13.37
CA ALA A 258 1.13 -11.29 13.89
C ALA A 258 1.44 -10.84 15.32
N GLY A 259 1.08 -9.60 15.65
CA GLY A 259 1.40 -8.99 16.95
C GLY A 259 2.70 -8.17 16.98
N HIS A 260 3.45 -8.13 15.88
CA HIS A 260 4.69 -7.35 15.76
C HIS A 260 4.62 -6.28 14.66
N ASN A 261 3.50 -6.16 14.00
CA ASN A 261 3.31 -5.23 12.88
C ASN A 261 2.11 -4.33 13.14
N THR A 262 2.11 -3.12 12.57
CA THR A 262 1.01 -2.16 12.73
C THR A 262 0.83 -1.37 11.44
N ALA A 263 -0.41 -1.15 11.03
CA ALA A 263 -0.80 -0.24 9.96
C ALA A 263 -1.87 0.72 10.50
N ILE A 264 -1.64 2.00 10.31
CA ILE A 264 -2.58 3.08 10.65
C ILE A 264 -2.67 3.98 9.42
N LEU A 265 -3.84 4.05 8.79
CA LEU A 265 -4.10 4.82 7.57
C LEU A 265 -5.21 5.82 7.86
N ASN A 266 -4.86 7.10 7.93
CA ASN A 266 -5.82 8.18 8.18
C ASN A 266 -6.09 8.93 6.89
N GLY A 267 -7.37 9.15 6.56
CA GLY A 267 -7.66 9.81 5.29
C GLY A 267 -9.12 10.08 4.99
N THR A 268 -9.39 10.14 3.70
CA THR A 268 -10.68 10.46 3.12
C THR A 268 -11.02 9.43 2.05
N LEU A 269 -12.28 9.02 1.99
CA LEU A 269 -12.84 8.17 0.95
C LEU A 269 -13.96 8.91 0.24
N LYS A 270 -14.02 8.80 -1.10
CA LYS A 270 -15.12 9.25 -1.93
C LYS A 270 -15.66 8.12 -2.78
N GLN A 271 -16.97 8.11 -3.00
CA GLN A 271 -17.66 7.17 -3.89
C GLN A 271 -18.81 7.85 -4.62
N ALA A 272 -18.97 7.53 -5.90
CA ALA A 272 -20.10 7.98 -6.73
C ALA A 272 -20.50 6.88 -7.71
N GLY A 273 -21.71 6.90 -8.22
CA GLY A 273 -22.14 6.04 -9.32
C GLY A 273 -21.28 6.28 -10.57
N ALA A 274 -20.94 5.24 -11.33
CA ALA A 274 -20.13 5.38 -12.53
C ALA A 274 -20.83 6.24 -13.60
N GLU A 275 -22.15 6.11 -13.74
CA GLU A 275 -22.97 6.95 -14.63
C GLU A 275 -22.88 8.43 -14.24
N VAL A 276 -23.00 8.73 -12.95
CA VAL A 276 -22.88 10.11 -12.43
C VAL A 276 -21.50 10.69 -12.75
N VAL A 277 -20.43 9.92 -12.55
CA VAL A 277 -19.06 10.36 -12.89
C VAL A 277 -18.94 10.65 -14.39
N GLN A 278 -19.53 9.81 -15.25
CA GLN A 278 -19.52 9.96 -16.69
C GLN A 278 -20.29 11.20 -17.14
N GLU A 279 -21.40 11.55 -16.51
CA GLU A 279 -22.17 12.75 -16.81
C GLU A 279 -21.40 14.06 -16.53
N HIS A 280 -20.36 13.99 -15.71
CA HIS A 280 -19.51 15.13 -15.35
C HIS A 280 -18.19 15.20 -16.17
N GLU A 281 -18.01 14.36 -17.19
CA GLU A 281 -16.87 14.39 -18.12
C GLU A 281 -16.89 15.58 -19.17
#